data_e1d0f5f79fb06e92fe0e561801e0aa6c
#
_entry.id   e1d0f5f79fb06e92fe0e561801e0aa6c
#
_cell.length_a   1.000
_cell.length_b   1.000
_cell.length_c   1.000
_cell.angle_alpha   90.00
_cell.angle_beta   90.00
_cell.angle_gamma   90.00
#
_symmetry.space_group_name_H-M   'P 1'
#
loop_
_entity.id
_entity.type
_entity.pdbx_description
1 polymer ?
#
loop_
_entity_poly.entity_id
_entity_poly.type
_entity_poly.pdbx_seq_one_letter_code
_entity_poly.pdbx_strand_id
1 'polypeptide(L)'
;TRVIGHLRDQFDLPNMNIITLNVLPYNSGTIKINTLDINQNYWSGFYFPTAPIELTAIQNEGYQFSHWAQLPDSSSKMTLDLTNSMVLTAIFNPTNLTPGTVVINEINYNSNDNHESGDWVELYNPGEMAIDISNWRLKDDDDNHIYNIPNETIIDSGDYLVIAQDINQFFEFYSNEISIIGPFDFGFGGGGDQIRIFNDIGELIDSVQYDDV
;
A
#
# COMPACT_ATOMS: atom_id res chain seq x y z
N THR A 1 -12.78 35.90 8.06
CA THR A 1 -13.42 35.74 9.39
C THR A 1 -14.49 36.79 9.66
N ARG A 2 -14.27 38.08 9.37
CA ARG A 2 -15.28 39.15 9.61
C ARG A 2 -16.54 39.02 8.74
N VAL A 3 -16.39 38.71 7.45
CA VAL A 3 -17.52 38.56 6.52
C VAL A 3 -18.46 37.41 6.94
N ILE A 4 -17.90 36.27 7.33
CA ILE A 4 -18.68 35.11 7.77
C ILE A 4 -19.43 35.41 9.08
N GLY A 5 -18.79 36.12 10.04
CA GLY A 5 -19.45 36.55 11.27
C GLY A 5 -20.62 37.49 10.98
N HIS A 6 -20.43 38.48 10.11
CA HIS A 6 -21.49 39.42 9.73
C HIS A 6 -22.68 38.71 9.03
N LEU A 7 -22.40 37.80 8.11
CA LEU A 7 -23.46 37.02 7.45
C LEU A 7 -24.23 36.14 8.44
N ARG A 8 -23.52 35.52 9.38
CA ARG A 8 -24.15 34.74 10.45
C ARG A 8 -25.12 35.55 11.27
N ASP A 9 -24.68 36.71 11.73
CA ASP A 9 -25.50 37.59 12.57
C ASP A 9 -26.69 38.21 11.79
N GLN A 10 -26.49 38.49 10.50
CA GLN A 10 -27.52 39.04 9.64
C GLN A 10 -28.62 38.03 9.27
N PHE A 11 -28.27 36.74 9.12
CA PHE A 11 -29.19 35.71 8.64
C PHE A 11 -29.51 34.66 9.72
N ASP A 12 -29.15 34.92 10.97
CA ASP A 12 -29.36 34.02 12.12
C ASP A 12 -28.87 32.57 11.83
N LEU A 13 -27.69 32.47 11.23
CA LEU A 13 -27.12 31.20 10.84
C LEU A 13 -26.45 30.51 12.05
N PRO A 14 -26.55 29.17 12.16
CA PRO A 14 -25.95 28.42 13.25
C PRO A 14 -24.41 28.44 13.17
N ASN A 15 -23.76 27.94 14.22
CA ASN A 15 -22.32 27.71 14.18
C ASN A 15 -21.95 26.71 13.08
N MET A 16 -20.81 26.96 12.43
CA MET A 16 -20.28 26.04 11.43
C MET A 16 -19.60 24.84 12.09
N ASN A 17 -19.75 23.70 11.49
CA ASN A 17 -19.04 22.48 11.82
C ASN A 17 -17.83 22.27 10.88
N ILE A 18 -16.85 21.49 11.32
CA ILE A 18 -15.65 21.14 10.55
C ILE A 18 -15.87 19.77 9.94
N ILE A 19 -15.64 19.66 8.64
CA ILE A 19 -15.43 18.38 7.99
C ILE A 19 -13.97 18.23 7.64
N THR A 20 -13.37 17.09 7.99
CA THR A 20 -12.02 16.71 7.60
C THR A 20 -12.12 15.50 6.68
N LEU A 21 -11.47 15.57 5.52
CA LEU A 21 -11.49 14.55 4.49
C LEU A 21 -10.09 13.98 4.30
N ASN A 22 -9.99 12.65 4.29
CA ASN A 22 -8.75 11.90 4.04
C ASN A 22 -8.94 10.94 2.87
N VAL A 23 -7.84 10.62 2.20
CA VAL A 23 -7.76 9.59 1.16
C VAL A 23 -6.73 8.55 1.58
N LEU A 24 -7.07 7.27 1.52
CA LEU A 24 -6.17 6.15 1.79
C LEU A 24 -6.39 5.01 0.78
N PRO A 25 -5.31 4.38 0.29
CA PRO A 25 -3.90 4.80 0.38
C PRO A 25 -3.66 6.19 -0.22
N TYR A 26 -2.54 6.81 0.07
CA TYR A 26 -2.20 8.10 -0.53
C TYR A 26 -2.15 8.00 -2.06
N ASN A 27 -2.65 9.04 -2.74
CA ASN A 27 -2.74 9.11 -4.21
C ASN A 27 -3.65 8.05 -4.87
N SER A 28 -4.45 7.31 -4.12
CA SER A 28 -5.39 6.32 -4.67
C SER A 28 -6.67 6.93 -5.25
N GLY A 29 -6.94 8.19 -4.98
CA GLY A 29 -8.12 8.89 -5.46
C GLY A 29 -8.16 10.34 -5.03
N THR A 30 -9.26 11.00 -5.34
CA THR A 30 -9.58 12.38 -4.95
C THR A 30 -11.00 12.45 -4.37
N ILE A 31 -11.30 13.53 -3.68
CA ILE A 31 -12.64 13.78 -3.15
C ILE A 31 -13.17 15.08 -3.74
N LYS A 32 -14.39 15.05 -4.22
CA LYS A 32 -15.16 16.24 -4.57
C LYS A 32 -16.16 16.54 -3.48
N ILE A 33 -16.17 17.78 -2.97
CA ILE A 33 -17.14 18.28 -2.01
C ILE A 33 -17.94 19.42 -2.65
N ASN A 34 -19.22 19.19 -2.91
CA ASN A 34 -20.07 20.08 -3.71
C ASN A 34 -19.42 20.34 -5.09
N THR A 35 -18.94 21.57 -5.31
CA THR A 35 -18.25 21.98 -6.55
C THR A 35 -16.73 22.07 -6.41
N LEU A 36 -16.17 21.78 -5.23
CA LEU A 36 -14.74 21.87 -4.96
C LEU A 36 -14.08 20.52 -5.17
N ASP A 37 -13.12 20.44 -6.07
CA ASP A 37 -12.26 19.27 -6.26
C ASP A 37 -11.08 19.33 -5.30
N ILE A 38 -10.91 18.30 -4.46
CA ILE A 38 -9.85 18.17 -3.47
C ILE A 38 -8.84 17.15 -4.00
N ASN A 39 -7.70 17.65 -4.48
CA ASN A 39 -6.62 16.85 -5.05
C ASN A 39 -5.51 16.55 -4.01
N GLN A 40 -5.82 16.65 -2.72
CA GLN A 40 -4.90 16.43 -1.62
C GLN A 40 -5.39 15.25 -0.79
N ASN A 41 -4.47 14.46 -0.25
CA ASN A 41 -4.82 13.32 0.61
C ASN A 41 -5.42 13.71 1.96
N TYR A 42 -5.32 14.98 2.32
CA TYR A 42 -5.90 15.57 3.53
C TYR A 42 -6.44 16.96 3.23
N TRP A 43 -7.66 17.25 3.68
CA TRP A 43 -8.28 18.57 3.57
C TRP A 43 -9.27 18.80 4.72
N SER A 44 -9.49 20.06 5.10
CA SER A 44 -10.47 20.44 6.13
C SER A 44 -11.15 21.75 5.78
N GLY A 45 -12.45 21.82 6.01
CA GLY A 45 -13.28 22.98 5.74
C GLY A 45 -14.46 23.17 6.71
N PHE A 46 -15.06 24.35 6.65
CA PHE A 46 -16.18 24.75 7.50
C PHE A 46 -17.48 24.80 6.69
N TYR A 47 -18.54 24.18 7.22
CA TYR A 47 -19.85 24.15 6.61
C TYR A 47 -20.95 24.43 7.65
N PHE A 48 -22.05 25.03 7.18
CA PHE A 48 -23.24 25.22 8.00
C PHE A 48 -24.01 23.90 8.14
N PRO A 49 -24.51 23.53 9.33
CA PRO A 49 -25.23 22.29 9.53
C PRO A 49 -26.59 22.22 8.81
N THR A 50 -27.08 23.36 8.34
CA THR A 50 -28.36 23.49 7.61
C THR A 50 -28.21 23.33 6.10
N ALA A 51 -26.99 23.22 5.58
CA ALA A 51 -26.71 23.07 4.18
C ALA A 51 -26.18 21.64 3.91
N PRO A 52 -26.91 20.83 3.14
CA PRO A 52 -26.43 19.49 2.79
C PRO A 52 -25.13 19.56 1.98
N ILE A 53 -24.24 18.61 2.21
CA ILE A 53 -22.95 18.49 1.54
C ILE A 53 -23.02 17.28 0.62
N GLU A 54 -22.73 17.47 -0.66
CA GLU A 54 -22.54 16.38 -1.60
C GLU A 54 -21.06 15.98 -1.61
N LEU A 55 -20.76 14.70 -1.35
CA LEU A 55 -19.42 14.12 -1.40
C LEU A 55 -19.38 13.10 -2.54
N THR A 56 -18.27 13.13 -3.29
CA THR A 56 -17.97 12.12 -4.29
C THR A 56 -16.52 11.70 -4.15
N ALA A 57 -16.27 10.42 -3.89
CA ALA A 57 -14.95 9.81 -3.98
C ALA A 57 -14.69 9.42 -5.44
N ILE A 58 -13.59 9.88 -5.99
CA ILE A 58 -13.19 9.67 -7.39
C ILE A 58 -11.88 8.89 -7.37
N GLN A 59 -11.91 7.69 -7.94
CA GLN A 59 -10.75 6.82 -8.00
C GLN A 59 -9.72 7.29 -9.04
N ASN A 60 -8.44 7.13 -8.73
CA ASN A 60 -7.37 7.24 -9.68
C ASN A 60 -7.22 5.94 -10.49
N GLU A 61 -6.46 6.00 -11.58
CA GLU A 61 -6.14 4.81 -12.37
C GLU A 61 -5.46 3.76 -11.48
N GLY A 62 -5.86 2.49 -11.63
CA GLY A 62 -5.37 1.40 -10.81
C GLY A 62 -6.05 1.22 -9.46
N TYR A 63 -7.03 2.05 -9.09
CA TYR A 63 -7.76 1.95 -7.83
C TYR A 63 -9.28 1.92 -8.03
N GLN A 64 -9.97 1.37 -7.04
CA GLN A 64 -11.43 1.38 -6.95
C GLN A 64 -11.85 1.85 -5.57
N PHE A 65 -12.83 2.75 -5.50
CA PHE A 65 -13.42 3.14 -4.23
C PHE A 65 -14.02 1.92 -3.53
N SER A 66 -13.66 1.74 -2.27
CA SER A 66 -14.17 0.66 -1.43
C SER A 66 -15.31 1.16 -0.53
N HIS A 67 -15.02 2.09 0.37
CA HIS A 67 -16.00 2.61 1.33
C HIS A 67 -15.49 3.89 2.01
N TRP A 68 -16.37 4.52 2.79
CA TRP A 68 -16.03 5.57 3.74
C TRP A 68 -15.82 4.92 5.12
N ALA A 69 -14.59 4.97 5.69
CA ALA A 69 -14.21 4.22 6.89
C ALA A 69 -15.10 4.49 8.13
N GLN A 70 -15.72 5.67 8.22
CA GLN A 70 -16.56 6.07 9.36
C GLN A 70 -18.06 5.94 9.11
N LEU A 71 -18.47 5.44 7.93
CA LEU A 71 -19.86 5.31 7.54
C LEU A 71 -20.17 3.88 7.09
N PRO A 72 -21.40 3.39 7.36
CA PRO A 72 -21.81 2.05 6.93
C PRO A 72 -22.10 1.95 5.44
N ASP A 73 -22.21 3.10 4.74
CA ASP A 73 -22.50 3.16 3.30
C ASP A 73 -21.22 3.04 2.48
N SER A 74 -21.25 2.17 1.49
CA SER A 74 -20.17 1.96 0.52
C SER A 74 -20.38 2.72 -0.80
N SER A 75 -21.31 3.67 -0.87
CA SER A 75 -21.50 4.50 -2.06
C SER A 75 -20.39 5.52 -2.20
N SER A 76 -19.77 5.59 -3.39
CA SER A 76 -18.75 6.60 -3.69
C SER A 76 -19.34 8.02 -3.75
N LYS A 77 -20.65 8.14 -3.97
CA LYS A 77 -21.37 9.41 -3.98
C LYS A 77 -22.45 9.40 -2.91
N MET A 78 -22.48 10.46 -2.07
CA MET A 78 -23.45 10.59 -0.99
C MET A 78 -23.80 12.05 -0.73
N THR A 79 -24.94 12.25 -0.05
CA THR A 79 -25.31 13.54 0.53
C THR A 79 -25.29 13.41 2.06
N LEU A 80 -24.69 14.37 2.73
CA LEU A 80 -24.44 14.37 4.17
C LEU A 80 -24.95 15.67 4.79
N ASP A 81 -25.66 15.57 5.91
CA ASP A 81 -25.99 16.69 6.80
C ASP A 81 -24.93 16.79 7.91
N LEU A 82 -24.11 17.82 7.89
CA LEU A 82 -23.01 18.01 8.82
C LEU A 82 -23.53 18.57 10.16
N THR A 83 -24.30 17.79 10.91
CA THR A 83 -24.88 18.21 12.20
C THR A 83 -23.82 18.38 13.31
N ASN A 84 -22.69 17.71 13.21
CA ASN A 84 -21.52 17.83 14.07
C ASN A 84 -20.23 17.80 13.23
N SER A 85 -19.14 18.30 13.80
CA SER A 85 -17.82 18.14 13.17
C SER A 85 -17.45 16.67 13.06
N MET A 86 -16.87 16.27 11.91
CA MET A 86 -16.55 14.88 11.66
C MET A 86 -15.30 14.73 10.77
N VAL A 87 -14.73 13.54 10.82
CA VAL A 87 -13.66 13.09 9.93
C VAL A 87 -14.22 11.99 9.04
N LEU A 88 -13.97 12.06 7.74
CA LEU A 88 -14.28 11.00 6.80
C LEU A 88 -13.02 10.61 6.03
N THR A 89 -12.82 9.32 5.85
CA THR A 89 -11.71 8.76 5.09
C THR A 89 -12.26 7.93 3.95
N ALA A 90 -11.97 8.34 2.72
CA ALA A 90 -12.25 7.55 1.53
C ALA A 90 -11.19 6.45 1.42
N ILE A 91 -11.63 5.20 1.43
CA ILE A 91 -10.78 4.02 1.27
C ILE A 91 -10.90 3.52 -0.17
N PHE A 92 -9.75 3.35 -0.81
CA PHE A 92 -9.66 2.79 -2.15
C PHE A 92 -8.84 1.50 -2.11
N ASN A 93 -9.26 0.51 -2.88
CA ASN A 93 -8.50 -0.72 -3.08
C ASN A 93 -7.86 -0.70 -4.47
N PRO A 94 -6.65 -1.22 -4.64
CA PRO A 94 -6.08 -1.40 -5.98
C PRO A 94 -6.99 -2.30 -6.82
N THR A 95 -7.28 -1.91 -8.08
CA THR A 95 -8.16 -2.70 -8.97
C THR A 95 -7.41 -3.58 -9.95
N ASN A 96 -6.22 -3.18 -10.29
CA ASN A 96 -5.35 -3.92 -11.19
C ASN A 96 -4.02 -4.10 -10.50
N LEU A 97 -3.98 -5.11 -9.66
CA LEU A 97 -2.74 -5.82 -9.47
C LEU A 97 -2.51 -6.54 -10.80
N THR A 98 -2.09 -5.80 -11.83
CA THR A 98 -1.40 -6.46 -12.92
C THR A 98 -0.34 -7.30 -12.24
N PRO A 99 -0.16 -8.58 -12.59
CA PRO A 99 1.06 -9.28 -12.24
C PRO A 99 2.18 -8.39 -12.77
N GLY A 100 2.60 -7.46 -11.93
CA GLY A 100 3.60 -6.49 -12.30
C GLY A 100 4.90 -7.23 -12.36
N THR A 101 5.80 -6.72 -13.09
CA THR A 101 7.17 -7.14 -13.19
C THR A 101 7.88 -6.87 -11.86
N VAL A 102 7.50 -7.55 -10.77
CA VAL A 102 8.39 -7.65 -9.62
C VAL A 102 9.61 -8.41 -10.11
N VAL A 103 10.78 -7.86 -9.86
CA VAL A 103 12.04 -8.48 -10.25
C VAL A 103 12.85 -8.87 -9.03
N ILE A 104 13.62 -9.94 -9.14
CA ILE A 104 14.65 -10.30 -8.18
C ILE A 104 15.81 -9.32 -8.39
N ASN A 105 16.05 -8.45 -7.40
CA ASN A 105 17.04 -7.39 -7.50
C ASN A 105 18.40 -7.82 -6.93
N GLU A 106 18.40 -8.52 -5.80
CA GLU A 106 19.61 -8.99 -5.15
C GLU A 106 19.39 -10.36 -4.50
N ILE A 107 20.42 -11.20 -4.47
CA ILE A 107 20.43 -12.51 -3.80
C ILE A 107 21.68 -12.59 -2.93
N ASN A 108 21.51 -12.91 -1.67
CA ASN A 108 22.61 -13.27 -0.78
C ASN A 108 22.49 -14.76 -0.42
N TYR A 109 23.43 -15.56 -0.86
CA TYR A 109 23.43 -17.03 -0.70
C TYR A 109 24.70 -17.61 -0.10
N ASN A 110 25.71 -16.80 0.09
CA ASN A 110 27.02 -17.26 0.59
C ASN A 110 27.70 -16.13 1.37
N SER A 111 27.12 -15.81 2.51
CA SER A 111 27.71 -14.84 3.43
C SER A 111 29.09 -15.31 3.91
N ASN A 112 30.06 -14.40 4.02
CA ASN A 112 31.36 -14.75 4.57
C ASN A 112 31.31 -14.80 6.12
N ASP A 113 32.27 -15.49 6.73
CA ASP A 113 32.38 -15.71 8.20
C ASP A 113 32.32 -14.43 9.06
N ASN A 114 32.55 -13.26 8.49
CA ASN A 114 32.51 -11.98 9.20
C ASN A 114 31.22 -11.19 8.93
N HIS A 115 30.33 -11.69 8.07
CA HIS A 115 29.09 -11.03 7.66
C HIS A 115 28.02 -12.07 7.35
N GLU A 116 27.74 -12.93 8.33
CA GLU A 116 26.72 -13.97 8.19
C GLU A 116 25.32 -13.38 8.41
N SER A 117 24.74 -12.78 7.40
CA SER A 117 23.37 -12.25 7.43
C SER A 117 22.29 -13.29 7.14
N GLY A 118 22.69 -14.54 6.90
CA GLY A 118 21.79 -15.59 6.40
C GLY A 118 21.46 -15.41 4.92
N ASP A 119 20.72 -16.36 4.37
CA ASP A 119 20.25 -16.29 2.99
C ASP A 119 19.05 -15.36 2.88
N TRP A 120 19.05 -14.53 1.85
CA TRP A 120 17.93 -13.64 1.58
C TRP A 120 17.87 -13.24 0.09
N VAL A 121 16.69 -12.84 -0.33
CA VAL A 121 16.43 -12.28 -1.65
C VAL A 121 15.71 -10.95 -1.51
N GLU A 122 16.12 -9.96 -2.29
CA GLU A 122 15.45 -8.68 -2.40
C GLU A 122 14.61 -8.64 -3.67
N LEU A 123 13.35 -8.32 -3.52
CA LEU A 123 12.41 -8.05 -4.60
C LEU A 123 12.28 -6.54 -4.81
N TYR A 124 12.17 -6.13 -6.05
CA TYR A 124 11.98 -4.73 -6.44
C TYR A 124 10.75 -4.58 -7.34
N ASN A 125 9.96 -3.56 -7.08
CA ASN A 125 8.86 -3.15 -7.94
C ASN A 125 9.29 -1.97 -8.83
N PRO A 126 9.69 -2.20 -10.09
CA PRO A 126 10.05 -1.12 -11.03
C PRO A 126 8.84 -0.40 -11.62
N GLY A 127 7.62 -0.86 -11.32
CA GLY A 127 6.39 -0.31 -11.88
C GLY A 127 6.00 1.04 -11.27
N GLU A 128 5.03 1.71 -11.89
CA GLU A 128 4.49 2.99 -11.40
C GLU A 128 3.38 2.83 -10.36
N MET A 129 2.98 1.59 -10.06
CA MET A 129 1.90 1.26 -9.09
C MET A 129 2.37 0.23 -8.07
N ALA A 130 1.75 0.26 -6.89
CA ALA A 130 1.92 -0.78 -5.89
C ALA A 130 1.47 -2.14 -6.43
N ILE A 131 2.19 -3.20 -6.07
CA ILE A 131 1.89 -4.58 -6.44
C ILE A 131 1.60 -5.37 -5.17
N ASP A 132 0.45 -6.05 -5.11
CA ASP A 132 0.14 -7.04 -4.08
C ASP A 132 0.75 -8.38 -4.49
N ILE A 133 1.69 -8.84 -3.72
CA ILE A 133 2.36 -10.12 -3.90
C ILE A 133 1.87 -11.17 -2.88
N SER A 134 0.71 -10.94 -2.26
CA SER A 134 0.09 -11.88 -1.33
C SER A 134 -0.10 -13.26 -1.96
N ASN A 135 0.25 -14.31 -1.22
CA ASN A 135 0.19 -15.71 -1.67
C ASN A 135 1.11 -16.07 -2.86
N TRP A 136 1.99 -15.16 -3.25
CA TRP A 136 3.06 -15.52 -4.17
C TRP A 136 4.01 -16.52 -3.51
N ARG A 137 4.87 -17.13 -4.29
CA ARG A 137 5.77 -18.18 -3.81
C ARG A 137 7.19 -17.90 -4.22
N LEU A 138 8.09 -17.92 -3.23
CA LEU A 138 9.52 -18.02 -3.44
C LEU A 138 9.91 -19.49 -3.43
N LYS A 139 10.74 -19.89 -4.40
CA LYS A 139 11.37 -21.21 -4.51
C LYS A 139 12.82 -21.07 -4.92
N ASP A 140 13.63 -22.05 -4.53
CA ASP A 140 14.91 -22.32 -5.16
C ASP A 140 14.78 -23.33 -6.32
N ASP A 141 15.81 -24.08 -6.69
CA ASP A 141 15.77 -25.09 -7.75
C ASP A 141 15.02 -26.37 -7.35
N ASP A 142 14.82 -26.65 -6.05
CA ASP A 142 13.97 -27.74 -5.56
C ASP A 142 12.50 -27.27 -5.49
N ASP A 143 11.64 -27.93 -6.24
CA ASP A 143 10.21 -27.63 -6.25
C ASP A 143 9.48 -27.87 -4.92
N ASN A 144 10.10 -28.61 -3.98
CA ASN A 144 9.56 -28.85 -2.64
C ASN A 144 9.90 -27.71 -1.66
N HIS A 145 10.89 -26.90 -1.96
CA HIS A 145 11.24 -25.72 -1.19
C HIS A 145 10.31 -24.56 -1.58
N ILE A 146 9.35 -24.26 -0.71
CA ILE A 146 8.30 -23.29 -0.99
C ILE A 146 8.12 -22.36 0.21
N TYR A 147 8.41 -21.08 0.03
CA TYR A 147 7.95 -20.05 0.96
C TYR A 147 6.73 -19.34 0.39
N ASN A 148 5.60 -19.40 1.08
CA ASN A 148 4.39 -18.68 0.72
C ASN A 148 4.43 -17.27 1.32
N ILE A 149 4.39 -16.27 0.47
CA ILE A 149 4.36 -14.87 0.90
C ILE A 149 3.05 -14.60 1.64
N PRO A 150 3.09 -13.98 2.83
CA PRO A 150 1.91 -13.72 3.64
C PRO A 150 0.86 -12.85 2.92
N ASN A 151 -0.39 -12.94 3.39
CA ASN A 151 -1.45 -12.01 2.96
C ASN A 151 -1.08 -10.57 3.32
N GLU A 152 -1.65 -9.62 2.58
CA GLU A 152 -1.44 -8.18 2.78
C GLU A 152 0.01 -7.73 2.58
N THR A 153 0.78 -8.47 1.77
CA THR A 153 2.14 -8.10 1.39
C THR A 153 2.11 -7.30 0.09
N ILE A 154 2.45 -6.01 0.20
CA ILE A 154 2.43 -5.05 -0.92
C ILE A 154 3.83 -4.46 -1.07
N ILE A 155 4.30 -4.32 -2.32
CA ILE A 155 5.51 -3.56 -2.66
C ILE A 155 5.05 -2.30 -3.40
N ASP A 156 5.26 -1.14 -2.79
CA ASP A 156 4.91 0.14 -3.41
C ASP A 156 5.76 0.42 -4.66
N SER A 157 5.30 1.37 -5.48
CA SER A 157 6.02 1.78 -6.70
C SER A 157 7.44 2.26 -6.39
N GLY A 158 8.43 1.62 -6.99
CA GLY A 158 9.84 1.94 -6.80
C GLY A 158 10.44 1.43 -5.48
N ASP A 159 9.69 0.66 -4.69
CA ASP A 159 10.14 0.14 -3.41
C ASP A 159 10.67 -1.30 -3.50
N TYR A 160 11.30 -1.71 -2.40
CA TYR A 160 11.96 -3.00 -2.22
C TYR A 160 11.34 -3.78 -1.07
N LEU A 161 11.43 -5.12 -1.15
CA LEU A 161 11.06 -6.04 -0.08
C LEU A 161 12.08 -7.16 0.02
N VAL A 162 12.64 -7.36 1.20
CA VAL A 162 13.52 -8.50 1.47
C VAL A 162 12.71 -9.69 1.98
N ILE A 163 13.03 -10.88 1.49
CA ILE A 163 12.57 -12.15 2.05
C ILE A 163 13.79 -12.85 2.62
N ALA A 164 13.85 -13.02 3.94
CA ALA A 164 15.02 -13.56 4.63
C ALA A 164 14.76 -14.93 5.25
N GLN A 165 15.78 -15.78 5.23
CA GLN A 165 15.79 -17.05 5.94
C GLN A 165 15.73 -16.85 7.46
N ASP A 166 16.47 -15.87 7.99
CA ASP A 166 16.46 -15.46 9.39
C ASP A 166 16.45 -13.93 9.51
N ILE A 167 15.29 -13.39 9.91
CA ILE A 167 15.09 -11.94 10.06
C ILE A 167 15.99 -11.35 11.16
N ASN A 168 16.24 -12.07 12.26
CA ASN A 168 17.07 -11.56 13.35
C ASN A 168 18.52 -11.49 12.92
N GLN A 169 19.01 -12.52 12.25
CA GLN A 169 20.36 -12.57 11.71
C GLN A 169 20.57 -11.48 10.64
N PHE A 170 19.59 -11.24 9.79
CA PHE A 170 19.62 -10.14 8.82
C PHE A 170 19.83 -8.78 9.50
N PHE A 171 19.07 -8.48 10.56
CA PHE A 171 19.15 -7.20 11.27
C PHE A 171 20.42 -7.02 12.13
N GLU A 172 21.25 -8.04 12.30
CA GLU A 172 22.57 -7.87 12.89
C GLU A 172 23.52 -7.07 11.98
N PHE A 173 23.25 -7.08 10.66
CA PHE A 173 24.10 -6.47 9.64
C PHE A 173 23.44 -5.32 8.88
N TYR A 174 22.10 -5.27 8.82
CA TYR A 174 21.35 -4.31 8.05
C TYR A 174 20.41 -3.45 8.90
N SER A 175 19.95 -2.33 8.34
CA SER A 175 19.06 -1.39 9.04
C SER A 175 17.69 -1.98 9.32
N ASN A 176 17.13 -1.67 10.49
CA ASN A 176 15.76 -2.02 10.86
C ASN A 176 14.67 -1.23 10.09
N GLU A 177 15.09 -0.32 9.19
CA GLU A 177 14.17 0.44 8.33
C GLU A 177 13.83 -0.30 7.01
N ILE A 178 14.50 -1.44 6.74
CA ILE A 178 14.26 -2.25 5.55
C ILE A 178 12.94 -2.99 5.69
N SER A 179 12.11 -2.96 4.64
CA SER A 179 10.91 -3.77 4.55
C SER A 179 11.31 -5.24 4.38
N ILE A 180 10.89 -6.11 5.30
CA ILE A 180 11.33 -7.50 5.36
C ILE A 180 10.22 -8.44 5.77
N ILE A 181 10.18 -9.63 5.17
CA ILE A 181 9.32 -10.76 5.56
C ILE A 181 10.16 -12.03 5.68
N GLY A 182 9.59 -13.07 6.24
CA GLY A 182 10.22 -14.37 6.49
C GLY A 182 9.68 -14.98 7.80
N PRO A 183 10.33 -15.97 8.39
CA PRO A 183 11.46 -16.70 7.81
C PRO A 183 11.04 -17.74 6.77
N PHE A 184 11.93 -18.12 5.85
CA PHE A 184 11.79 -19.34 5.07
C PHE A 184 12.72 -20.44 5.64
N ASP A 185 12.42 -21.71 5.34
CA ASP A 185 12.99 -22.89 6.03
C ASP A 185 13.97 -23.73 5.18
N PHE A 186 14.45 -23.17 4.07
CA PHE A 186 15.46 -23.78 3.21
C PHE A 186 16.64 -22.81 3.03
N GLY A 187 17.74 -23.24 2.46
CA GLY A 187 18.89 -22.40 2.13
C GLY A 187 19.10 -22.33 0.65
N PHE A 188 19.76 -21.29 0.19
CA PHE A 188 20.18 -21.15 -1.20
C PHE A 188 21.51 -21.89 -1.42
N GLY A 189 21.62 -22.62 -2.53
CA GLY A 189 22.76 -23.47 -2.81
C GLY A 189 24.06 -22.67 -3.02
N GLY A 190 25.07 -22.90 -2.18
CA GLY A 190 26.39 -22.25 -2.29
C GLY A 190 27.21 -22.68 -3.52
N GLY A 191 26.82 -23.77 -4.20
CA GLY A 191 27.45 -24.29 -5.41
C GLY A 191 26.67 -24.04 -6.71
N GLY A 192 25.74 -23.09 -6.68
CA GLY A 192 24.82 -22.77 -7.76
C GLY A 192 23.38 -23.12 -7.41
N ASP A 193 22.45 -22.31 -7.84
CA ASP A 193 21.02 -22.44 -7.57
C ASP A 193 20.19 -21.62 -8.57
N GLN A 194 18.87 -21.76 -8.51
CA GLN A 194 17.91 -20.96 -9.25
C GLN A 194 16.83 -20.40 -8.31
N ILE A 195 16.85 -19.11 -8.06
CA ILE A 195 15.80 -18.44 -7.27
C ILE A 195 14.65 -18.04 -8.20
N ARG A 196 13.43 -18.41 -7.80
CA ARG A 196 12.23 -18.25 -8.63
C ARG A 196 11.08 -17.63 -7.84
N ILE A 197 10.40 -16.65 -8.43
CA ILE A 197 9.18 -16.04 -7.91
C ILE A 197 7.99 -16.41 -8.78
N PHE A 198 6.95 -16.98 -8.17
CA PHE A 198 5.70 -17.32 -8.82
C PHE A 198 4.55 -16.50 -8.23
N ASN A 199 3.59 -16.09 -9.06
CA ASN A 199 2.36 -15.46 -8.57
C ASN A 199 1.42 -16.47 -7.88
N ASP A 200 0.29 -15.97 -7.38
CA ASP A 200 -0.74 -16.74 -6.66
C ASP A 200 -1.38 -17.84 -7.51
N ILE A 201 -1.46 -17.64 -8.84
CA ILE A 201 -1.98 -18.65 -9.78
C ILE A 201 -0.90 -19.59 -10.32
N GLY A 202 0.36 -19.42 -9.92
CA GLY A 202 1.48 -20.31 -10.24
C GLY A 202 2.22 -19.98 -11.52
N GLU A 203 2.07 -18.78 -12.07
CA GLU A 203 2.88 -18.31 -13.19
C GLU A 203 4.24 -17.83 -12.68
N LEU A 204 5.31 -18.20 -13.40
CA LEU A 204 6.65 -17.71 -13.12
C LEU A 204 6.72 -16.20 -13.48
N ILE A 205 7.07 -15.37 -12.50
CA ILE A 205 7.19 -13.92 -12.66
C ILE A 205 8.62 -13.54 -12.97
N ASP A 206 9.58 -14.05 -12.20
CA ASP A 206 11.00 -13.81 -12.42
C ASP A 206 11.85 -14.98 -11.91
N SER A 207 13.04 -15.14 -12.46
CA SER A 207 14.00 -16.13 -12.00
C SER A 207 15.42 -15.71 -12.29
N VAL A 208 16.31 -15.98 -11.34
CA VAL A 208 17.75 -15.79 -11.46
C VAL A 208 18.44 -17.09 -11.18
N GLN A 209 19.26 -17.54 -12.13
CA GLN A 209 20.15 -18.67 -11.95
C GLN A 209 21.58 -18.16 -11.75
N TYR A 210 22.29 -18.72 -10.80
CA TYR A 210 23.69 -18.46 -10.56
C TYR A 210 24.46 -19.78 -10.41
N ASP A 211 25.71 -19.76 -10.75
CA ASP A 211 26.63 -20.88 -10.61
C ASP A 211 27.76 -20.50 -9.62
N ASP A 212 28.46 -21.50 -9.10
CA ASP A 212 29.67 -21.30 -8.29
C ASP A 212 30.75 -20.65 -9.15
N VAL A 213 31.36 -19.57 -8.66
CA VAL A 213 32.40 -18.80 -9.36
C VAL A 213 33.77 -19.12 -8.79
#